data_526cc4fff37bb4a8ca36b259473851d5
#
_entry.id   526cc4fff37bb4a8ca36b259473851d5
#
_cell.length_a   1.000
_cell.length_b   1.000
_cell.length_c   1.000
_cell.angle_alpha   90.00
_cell.angle_beta   90.00
_cell.angle_gamma   90.00
#
_symmetry.space_group_name_H-M   'P 1'
#
loop_
_entity.id
_entity.type
_entity.pdbx_description
1 polymer ?
#
loop_
_entity_poly.entity_id
_entity_poly.type
_entity_poly.pdbx_seq_one_letter_code
_entity_poly.pdbx_strand_id
1 'polypeptide(L)'
;MKTTILLGTRKGLIAYQLKKNGTCEVENISFEGMPVSIAFADDVSGAWWAALDHGHWGVKLHRSLDRGKKWEEVTAPAYPENAEIKPGVKASLRYIWSIANSGRSFPSRLWVGTDPGGLFVSEDAGNTYELVKSLWNHP
;
A
#
# COMPACT_ATOMS: atom_id res chain seq x y z
N MET A 1 24.75 3.94 5.13
CA MET A 1 23.34 3.56 4.77
C MET A 1 22.39 4.26 5.73
N LYS A 2 21.41 4.95 5.19
CA LYS A 2 20.38 5.61 5.99
C LYS A 2 19.19 4.67 6.14
N THR A 3 18.79 4.38 7.37
CA THR A 3 17.59 3.60 7.64
C THR A 3 16.39 4.53 7.76
N THR A 4 15.39 4.31 6.93
CA THR A 4 14.14 5.06 6.95
C THR A 4 13.05 4.23 7.62
N ILE A 5 12.26 4.90 8.46
CA ILE A 5 11.07 4.33 9.06
C ILE A 5 9.88 5.13 8.57
N LEU A 6 8.91 4.46 7.96
CA LEU A 6 7.63 5.04 7.58
C LEU A 6 6.58 4.67 8.63
N LEU A 7 6.02 5.67 9.29
CA LEU A 7 4.97 5.49 10.28
C LEU A 7 3.64 6.02 9.74
N GLY A 8 2.76 5.10 9.36
CA GLY A 8 1.37 5.41 9.02
C GLY A 8 0.54 5.60 10.28
N THR A 9 -0.18 6.69 10.35
CA THR A 9 -1.05 7.04 11.49
C THR A 9 -2.44 7.44 10.99
N ARG A 10 -3.39 7.57 11.91
CA ARG A 10 -4.71 8.13 11.59
C ARG A 10 -4.67 9.61 11.19
N LYS A 11 -3.54 10.28 11.40
CA LYS A 11 -3.38 11.73 11.17
C LYS A 11 -2.32 12.06 10.13
N GLY A 12 -1.85 11.08 9.38
CA GLY A 12 -0.86 11.27 8.34
C GLY A 12 0.25 10.24 8.34
N LEU A 13 1.23 10.46 7.47
CA LEU A 13 2.43 9.65 7.32
C LEU A 13 3.64 10.44 7.77
N ILE A 14 4.41 9.86 8.68
CA ILE A 14 5.66 10.45 9.15
C ILE A 14 6.82 9.58 8.69
N ALA A 15 7.78 10.19 7.98
CA ALA A 15 9.02 9.55 7.61
C ALA A 15 10.12 9.96 8.57
N TYR A 16 10.81 8.99 9.16
CA TYR A 16 11.93 9.19 10.06
C TYR A 16 13.23 8.67 9.46
N GLN A 17 14.32 9.36 9.75
CA GLN A 17 15.68 8.86 9.58
C GLN A 17 16.20 8.33 10.90
N LEU A 18 16.57 7.06 10.93
CA LEU A 18 17.23 6.46 12.08
C LEU A 18 18.74 6.80 12.03
N LYS A 19 19.24 7.42 13.08
CA LYS A 19 20.66 7.74 13.25
C LYS A 19 21.42 6.58 13.86
N LYS A 20 22.74 6.56 13.66
CA LYS A 20 23.62 5.52 14.25
C LYS A 20 23.58 5.45 15.76
N ASN A 21 23.26 6.55 16.43
CA ASN A 21 23.12 6.62 17.89
C ASN A 21 21.75 6.14 18.40
N GLY A 22 20.89 5.64 17.52
CA GLY A 22 19.55 5.16 17.85
C GLY A 22 18.46 6.24 17.93
N THR A 23 18.81 7.51 17.69
CA THR A 23 17.80 8.58 17.63
C THR A 23 17.13 8.64 16.25
N CYS A 24 15.87 9.11 16.22
CA CYS A 24 15.13 9.32 14.98
C CYS A 24 14.93 10.83 14.75
N GLU A 25 15.11 11.24 13.51
CA GLU A 25 14.75 12.59 13.06
C GLU A 25 13.62 12.53 12.05
N VAL A 26 12.69 13.46 12.13
CA VAL A 26 11.62 13.59 11.13
C VAL A 26 12.24 14.08 9.81
N GLU A 27 12.08 13.28 8.75
CA GLU A 27 12.50 13.66 7.40
C GLU A 27 11.40 14.45 6.69
N ASN A 28 10.18 13.94 6.71
CA ASN A 28 9.00 14.65 6.21
C ASN A 28 7.70 14.13 6.83
N ILE A 29 6.63 14.91 6.66
CA ILE A 29 5.27 14.56 7.02
C ILE A 29 4.40 14.74 5.78
N SER A 30 3.58 13.72 5.48
CA SER A 30 2.68 13.70 4.33
C SER A 30 1.28 13.32 4.75
N PHE A 31 0.27 13.67 3.94
CA PHE A 31 -1.13 13.33 4.16
C PHE A 31 -1.67 13.79 5.53
N GLU A 32 -1.28 14.98 5.97
CA GLU A 32 -1.71 15.53 7.26
C GLU A 32 -3.24 15.54 7.40
N GLY A 33 -3.72 15.00 8.52
CA GLY A 33 -5.14 14.87 8.80
C GLY A 33 -5.83 13.68 8.15
N MET A 34 -5.12 12.85 7.39
CA MET A 34 -5.68 11.69 6.71
C MET A 34 -5.24 10.38 7.35
N PRO A 35 -6.16 9.41 7.53
CA PRO A 35 -5.79 8.08 8.01
C PRO A 35 -4.96 7.33 6.97
N VAL A 36 -3.76 6.91 7.36
CA VAL A 36 -2.87 6.08 6.57
C VAL A 36 -2.93 4.65 7.10
N SER A 37 -3.47 3.73 6.30
CA SER A 37 -3.66 2.33 6.71
C SER A 37 -2.37 1.53 6.66
N ILE A 38 -1.54 1.79 5.66
CA ILE A 38 -0.21 1.18 5.50
C ILE A 38 0.70 2.12 4.74
N ALA A 39 1.97 2.12 5.10
CA ALA A 39 3.04 2.74 4.35
C ALA A 39 4.15 1.71 4.11
N PHE A 40 4.73 1.71 2.92
CA PHE A 40 5.74 0.75 2.52
C PHE A 40 6.85 1.45 1.72
N ALA A 41 8.08 1.33 2.19
CA ALA A 41 9.25 1.74 1.44
C ALA A 41 9.80 0.52 0.71
N ASP A 42 9.63 0.49 -0.61
CA ASP A 42 10.10 -0.61 -1.43
C ASP A 42 11.61 -0.47 -1.67
N ASP A 43 12.38 -1.34 -1.07
CA ASP A 43 13.84 -1.34 -1.19
C ASP A 43 14.35 -1.90 -2.52
N VAL A 44 13.47 -2.51 -3.32
CA VAL A 44 13.81 -3.02 -4.65
C VAL A 44 13.70 -1.93 -5.70
N SER A 45 12.57 -1.23 -5.74
CA SER A 45 12.33 -0.15 -6.71
C SER A 45 12.73 1.24 -6.21
N GLY A 46 12.85 1.42 -4.91
CA GLY A 46 13.04 2.71 -4.27
C GLY A 46 11.76 3.54 -4.12
N ALA A 47 10.64 3.05 -4.62
CA ALA A 47 9.36 3.73 -4.48
C ALA A 47 8.81 3.62 -3.06
N TRP A 48 8.13 4.68 -2.60
CA TRP A 48 7.33 4.65 -1.39
C TRP A 48 5.85 4.56 -1.73
N TRP A 49 5.12 3.79 -0.94
CA TRP A 49 3.70 3.56 -1.11
C TRP A 49 2.96 3.94 0.15
N ALA A 50 1.78 4.55 -0.01
CA ALA A 50 0.89 4.85 1.09
C ALA A 50 -0.55 4.57 0.68
N ALA A 51 -1.25 3.80 1.50
CA ALA A 51 -2.69 3.59 1.34
C ALA A 51 -3.43 4.43 2.36
N LEU A 52 -4.46 5.14 1.90
CA LEU A 52 -5.29 6.01 2.72
C LEU A 52 -6.68 5.41 2.87
N ASP A 53 -7.19 5.41 4.09
CA ASP A 53 -8.59 5.15 4.37
C ASP A 53 -9.34 6.48 4.38
N HIS A 54 -9.79 6.89 3.20
CA HIS A 54 -10.33 8.24 2.97
C HIS A 54 -11.79 8.39 3.42
N GLY A 55 -12.37 7.39 4.09
CA GLY A 55 -13.75 7.42 4.55
C GLY A 55 -14.73 7.61 3.39
N HIS A 56 -15.25 8.82 3.22
CA HIS A 56 -16.24 9.13 2.18
C HIS A 56 -15.75 8.85 0.74
N TRP A 57 -14.45 9.06 0.49
CA TRP A 57 -13.86 8.88 -0.85
C TRP A 57 -13.30 7.48 -1.09
N GLY A 58 -13.42 6.59 -0.11
CA GLY A 58 -12.94 5.22 -0.19
C GLY A 58 -11.44 5.06 -0.01
N VAL A 59 -10.94 3.90 -0.40
CA VAL A 59 -9.51 3.57 -0.30
C VAL A 59 -8.74 4.20 -1.44
N LYS A 60 -7.66 4.90 -1.11
CA LYS A 60 -6.76 5.53 -2.08
C LYS A 60 -5.35 4.98 -1.92
N LEU A 61 -4.69 4.72 -3.03
CA LEU A 61 -3.31 4.28 -3.06
C LEU A 61 -2.45 5.37 -3.70
N HIS A 62 -1.35 5.70 -3.06
CA HIS A 62 -0.41 6.72 -3.51
C HIS A 62 0.99 6.15 -3.62
N ARG A 63 1.76 6.70 -4.54
CA ARG A 63 3.16 6.36 -4.76
C ARG A 63 4.02 7.62 -4.77
N SER A 64 5.20 7.53 -4.20
CA SER A 64 6.24 8.55 -4.30
C SER A 64 7.52 7.95 -4.86
N LEU A 65 8.13 8.63 -5.82
CA LEU A 65 9.42 8.25 -6.42
C LEU A 65 10.58 9.12 -5.89
N ASP A 66 10.30 10.04 -4.99
CA ASP A 66 11.27 11.02 -4.46
C ASP A 66 11.26 11.08 -2.92
N ARG A 67 11.06 9.93 -2.29
CA ARG A 67 11.09 9.75 -0.83
C ARG A 67 10.05 10.60 -0.10
N GLY A 68 8.83 10.64 -0.65
CA GLY A 68 7.71 11.31 0.00
C GLY A 68 7.66 12.83 -0.18
N LYS A 69 8.50 13.42 -1.02
CA LYS A 69 8.42 14.85 -1.35
C LYS A 69 7.21 15.16 -2.21
N LYS A 70 6.93 14.25 -3.16
CA LYS A 70 5.73 14.31 -4.01
C LYS A 70 5.04 12.95 -4.00
N TRP A 71 3.73 12.99 -3.95
CA TRP A 71 2.88 11.81 -4.00
C TRP A 71 1.92 11.92 -5.18
N GLU A 72 1.76 10.83 -5.90
CA GLU A 72 0.74 10.69 -6.94
C GLU A 72 -0.27 9.64 -6.53
N GLU A 73 -1.54 9.91 -6.76
CA GLU A 73 -2.58 8.89 -6.64
C GLU A 73 -2.43 7.92 -7.80
N VAL A 74 -2.41 6.63 -7.48
CA VAL A 74 -2.28 5.55 -8.47
C VAL A 74 -3.46 4.61 -8.38
N THR A 75 -3.59 3.72 -9.36
CA THR A 75 -4.65 2.71 -9.37
C THR A 75 -4.58 1.85 -8.11
N ALA A 76 -5.69 1.76 -7.38
CA ALA A 76 -5.86 0.80 -6.31
C ALA A 76 -6.36 -0.54 -6.84
N PRO A 77 -6.08 -1.67 -6.15
CA PRO A 77 -6.68 -2.95 -6.50
C PRO A 77 -8.21 -2.87 -6.53
N ALA A 78 -8.84 -3.55 -7.46
CA ALA A 78 -10.30 -3.63 -7.55
C ALA A 78 -10.73 -5.08 -7.70
N TYR A 79 -11.78 -5.47 -6.97
CA TYR A 79 -12.37 -6.80 -7.12
C TYR A 79 -13.07 -6.91 -8.47
N PRO A 80 -12.99 -8.10 -9.12
CA PRO A 80 -13.79 -8.37 -10.31
C PRO A 80 -15.29 -8.22 -10.01
N GLU A 81 -16.08 -7.84 -11.00
CA GLU A 81 -17.54 -7.63 -10.83
C GLU A 81 -18.28 -8.87 -10.30
N ASN A 82 -17.78 -10.07 -10.61
CA ASN A 82 -18.34 -11.33 -10.18
C ASN A 82 -17.82 -11.83 -8.83
N ALA A 83 -16.91 -11.09 -8.18
CA ALA A 83 -16.41 -11.48 -6.87
C ALA A 83 -17.45 -11.15 -5.78
N GLU A 84 -17.77 -12.15 -4.98
CA GLU A 84 -18.74 -12.04 -3.88
C GLU A 84 -18.09 -12.45 -2.57
N ILE A 85 -18.38 -11.72 -1.49
CA ILE A 85 -17.99 -12.09 -0.11
C ILE A 85 -18.82 -13.27 0.36
N LYS A 86 -20.10 -13.25 0.01
CA LYS A 86 -21.10 -14.30 0.24
C LYS A 86 -22.16 -14.17 -0.84
N PRO A 87 -22.99 -15.20 -1.08
CA PRO A 87 -24.02 -15.14 -2.11
C PRO A 87 -24.85 -13.85 -2.05
N GLY A 88 -24.91 -13.12 -3.17
CA GLY A 88 -25.63 -11.86 -3.30
C GLY A 88 -24.93 -10.61 -2.76
N VAL A 89 -23.75 -10.73 -2.18
CA VAL A 89 -23.00 -9.59 -1.63
C VAL A 89 -21.69 -9.42 -2.37
N LYS A 90 -21.62 -8.42 -3.25
CA LYS A 90 -20.42 -8.09 -4.03
C LYS A 90 -19.26 -7.69 -3.13
N ALA A 91 -18.06 -8.12 -3.51
CA ALA A 91 -16.82 -7.65 -2.91
C ALA A 91 -16.45 -6.26 -3.45
N SER A 92 -16.05 -5.38 -2.58
CA SER A 92 -15.46 -4.08 -2.93
C SER A 92 -14.32 -3.79 -1.97
N LEU A 93 -13.28 -3.11 -2.46
CA LEU A 93 -12.12 -2.75 -1.66
C LEU A 93 -12.53 -1.81 -0.52
N ARG A 94 -12.31 -2.23 0.72
CA ARG A 94 -12.62 -1.46 1.92
C ARG A 94 -11.39 -0.99 2.67
N TYR A 95 -10.28 -1.73 2.55
CA TYR A 95 -9.06 -1.42 3.27
C TYR A 95 -7.85 -2.12 2.65
N ILE A 96 -6.69 -1.50 2.72
CA ILE A 96 -5.41 -2.13 2.36
C ILE A 96 -4.63 -2.34 3.65
N TRP A 97 -4.35 -3.62 3.97
CA TRP A 97 -3.66 -4.01 5.18
C TRP A 97 -2.15 -4.12 5.02
N SER A 98 -1.71 -4.55 3.83
CA SER A 98 -0.30 -4.86 3.61
C SER A 98 0.10 -4.62 2.15
N ILE A 99 1.34 -4.25 1.97
CA ILE A 99 2.00 -4.15 0.67
C ILE A 99 3.39 -4.77 0.83
N ALA A 100 3.78 -5.62 -0.12
CA ALA A 100 5.10 -6.25 -0.11
C ALA A 100 5.65 -6.39 -1.53
N ASN A 101 6.96 -6.34 -1.67
CA ASN A 101 7.64 -6.69 -2.92
C ASN A 101 7.95 -8.20 -2.99
N SER A 102 8.41 -8.67 -4.13
CA SER A 102 8.83 -10.06 -4.36
C SER A 102 10.35 -10.23 -4.42
N GLY A 103 11.08 -9.25 -3.94
CA GLY A 103 12.53 -9.26 -3.98
C GLY A 103 13.10 -8.95 -5.36
N ARG A 104 14.42 -8.99 -5.46
CA ARG A 104 15.16 -8.55 -6.66
C ARG A 104 14.97 -9.44 -7.87
N SER A 105 14.55 -10.70 -7.67
CA SER A 105 14.27 -11.63 -8.79
C SER A 105 12.99 -11.25 -9.54
N PHE A 106 12.09 -10.52 -8.92
CA PHE A 106 10.83 -10.05 -9.50
C PHE A 106 10.60 -8.58 -9.14
N PRO A 107 11.42 -7.65 -9.69
CA PRO A 107 11.48 -6.27 -9.21
C PRO A 107 10.21 -5.46 -9.45
N SER A 108 9.38 -5.86 -10.41
CA SER A 108 8.11 -5.19 -10.73
C SER A 108 6.90 -5.81 -10.05
N ARG A 109 7.10 -6.87 -9.26
CA ARG A 109 6.00 -7.59 -8.61
C ARG A 109 5.71 -7.02 -7.23
N LEU A 110 4.43 -6.67 -7.02
CA LEU A 110 3.90 -6.23 -5.73
C LEU A 110 2.73 -7.10 -5.30
N TRP A 111 2.63 -7.33 -4.01
CA TRP A 111 1.51 -8.01 -3.37
C TRP A 111 0.76 -7.04 -2.49
N VAL A 112 -0.56 -7.06 -2.56
CA VAL A 112 -1.43 -6.18 -1.75
C VAL A 112 -2.49 -7.03 -1.06
N GLY A 113 -2.48 -7.02 0.25
CA GLY A 113 -3.48 -7.66 1.10
C GLY A 113 -4.57 -6.69 1.51
N THR A 114 -5.83 -7.10 1.40
CA THR A 114 -6.99 -6.21 1.51
C THR A 114 -8.06 -6.69 2.49
N ASP A 115 -9.01 -5.81 2.81
CA ASP A 115 -10.32 -6.13 3.35
C ASP A 115 -11.39 -5.79 2.26
N PRO A 116 -12.29 -6.72 1.93
CA PRO A 116 -12.40 -8.11 2.40
C PRO A 116 -11.14 -8.93 2.12
N GLY A 117 -10.98 -10.05 2.82
CA GLY A 117 -9.75 -10.85 2.87
C GLY A 117 -9.30 -11.38 1.51
N GLY A 118 -8.73 -10.51 0.69
CA GLY A 118 -8.18 -10.81 -0.62
C GLY A 118 -6.69 -10.51 -0.72
N LEU A 119 -6.04 -11.19 -1.66
CA LEU A 119 -4.65 -10.91 -2.06
C LEU A 119 -4.65 -10.55 -3.53
N PHE A 120 -4.03 -9.42 -3.84
CA PHE A 120 -3.82 -8.97 -5.20
C PHE A 120 -2.34 -9.02 -5.56
N VAL A 121 -2.05 -9.26 -6.81
CA VAL A 121 -0.70 -9.20 -7.37
C VAL A 121 -0.65 -8.21 -8.52
N SER A 122 0.40 -7.42 -8.55
CA SER A 122 0.79 -6.60 -9.70
C SER A 122 2.11 -7.13 -10.25
N GLU A 123 2.20 -7.27 -11.56
CA GLU A 123 3.43 -7.66 -12.28
C GLU A 123 4.08 -6.46 -12.98
N ASP A 124 3.48 -5.28 -12.90
CA ASP A 124 3.83 -4.08 -13.65
C ASP A 124 4.07 -2.86 -12.76
N ALA A 125 4.70 -3.08 -11.60
CA ALA A 125 5.05 -2.05 -10.63
C ALA A 125 3.84 -1.24 -10.11
N GLY A 126 2.69 -1.89 -9.95
CA GLY A 126 1.49 -1.29 -9.37
C GLY A 126 0.61 -0.55 -10.37
N ASN A 127 0.83 -0.72 -11.67
CA ASN A 127 -0.06 -0.09 -12.67
C ASN A 127 -1.37 -0.87 -12.83
N THR A 128 -1.33 -2.19 -12.74
CA THR A 128 -2.51 -3.06 -12.75
C THR A 128 -2.40 -4.13 -11.66
N TYR A 129 -3.55 -4.65 -11.23
CA TYR A 129 -3.63 -5.68 -10.20
C TYR A 129 -4.58 -6.79 -10.60
N GLU A 130 -4.26 -8.02 -10.23
CA GLU A 130 -5.13 -9.17 -10.37
C GLU A 130 -5.40 -9.81 -9.02
N LEU A 131 -6.66 -10.18 -8.78
CA LEU A 131 -7.04 -10.96 -7.61
C LEU A 131 -6.47 -12.38 -7.71
N VAL A 132 -5.79 -12.84 -6.66
CA VAL A 132 -5.30 -14.21 -6.56
C VAL A 132 -6.47 -15.15 -6.31
N LYS A 133 -7.07 -15.65 -7.39
CA LYS A 133 -8.31 -16.44 -7.37
C LYS A 133 -8.17 -17.76 -6.62
N SER A 134 -7.00 -18.38 -6.68
CA SER A 134 -6.74 -19.63 -5.95
C SER A 134 -6.87 -19.45 -4.43
N LEU A 135 -6.49 -18.29 -3.91
CA LEU A 135 -6.67 -17.97 -2.50
C LEU A 135 -8.11 -17.52 -2.21
N TRP A 136 -8.66 -16.65 -3.06
CA TRP A 136 -10.02 -16.11 -2.89
C TRP A 136 -11.09 -17.19 -2.87
N ASN A 137 -10.93 -18.17 -3.76
CA ASN A 137 -11.88 -19.31 -3.89
C ASN A 137 -11.55 -20.49 -2.97
N HIS A 138 -10.54 -20.36 -2.11
CA HIS A 138 -10.22 -21.43 -1.16
C HIS A 138 -11.35 -21.57 -0.12
N PRO A 139 -11.87 -22.79 0.13
CA PRO A 139 -12.95 -23.03 1.08
C PRO A 139 -12.55 -22.74 2.54
#